data_3c5e8bb0e5a5ba65b68415feeb01f421
#
_entry.id   3c5e8bb0e5a5ba65b68415feeb01f421
#
_cell.length_a   1.000
_cell.length_b   1.000
_cell.length_c   1.000
_cell.angle_alpha   90.00
_cell.angle_beta   90.00
_cell.angle_gamma   90.00
#
_symmetry.space_group_name_H-M   'P 1'
#
loop_
_entity.id
_entity.type
_entity.pdbx_description
1 polymer ?
#
loop_
_entity_poly.entity_id
_entity_poly.type
_entity_poly.pdbx_seq_one_letter_code
_entity_poly.pdbx_strand_id
1 'polypeptide(L)'
;MAVFFLKRLHVYFKSNNRLGVALSFSASILLSLILLVGRIWHTGEITYLFLVWNLFLAMIPLGLSTLLVLYRLHHKNRIRSLALAVTWLLFFPNAPYILTDLFHLYPRTGIPQWYDLILILSFAWNGLMLGSASLFDMHELVKSRLGWLRGWLFTGFTLALGSFGIYLGRFERWNSWDILQQPFRLFSDIANFVLHPADYPSVWGMTICYTLLMWVLYATIYQLTKVQSRRLSAESVAQNRGKI
;
A
#
# COMPACT_ATOMS: atom_id res chain seq x y z
N MET A 1 20.67 -17.63 -11.32
CA MET A 1 20.27 -16.48 -10.46
C MET A 1 18.79 -16.52 -10.11
N ALA A 2 17.86 -16.68 -11.07
CA ALA A 2 16.40 -16.73 -10.81
C ALA A 2 15.95 -17.86 -9.86
N VAL A 3 16.42 -19.10 -10.04
CA VAL A 3 16.09 -20.26 -9.19
C VAL A 3 16.50 -20.05 -7.74
N PHE A 4 17.66 -19.43 -7.50
CA PHE A 4 18.16 -19.13 -6.17
C PHE A 4 17.33 -18.02 -5.49
N PHE A 5 16.87 -17.05 -6.25
CA PHE A 5 15.95 -16.00 -5.78
C PHE A 5 14.58 -16.58 -5.41
N LEU A 6 14.00 -17.42 -6.27
CA LEU A 6 12.70 -18.09 -6.01
C LEU A 6 12.75 -18.99 -4.78
N LYS A 7 13.84 -19.73 -4.57
CA LYS A 7 14.03 -20.57 -3.38
C LYS A 7 14.09 -19.74 -2.09
N ARG A 8 14.73 -18.56 -2.13
CA ARG A 8 14.78 -17.60 -1.01
C ARG A 8 13.44 -16.95 -0.74
N LEU A 9 12.72 -16.58 -1.78
CA LEU A 9 11.35 -16.08 -1.68
C LEU A 9 10.45 -17.12 -0.99
N HIS A 10 10.52 -18.36 -1.41
CA HIS A 10 9.77 -19.46 -0.80
C HIS A 10 10.09 -19.63 0.69
N VAL A 11 11.37 -19.63 1.06
CA VAL A 11 11.80 -19.71 2.48
C VAL A 11 11.30 -18.52 3.28
N TYR A 12 11.37 -17.30 2.74
CA TYR A 12 10.90 -16.09 3.39
C TYR A 12 9.38 -16.11 3.62
N PHE A 13 8.61 -16.57 2.64
CA PHE A 13 7.16 -16.72 2.79
C PHE A 13 6.78 -17.80 3.78
N LYS A 14 7.50 -18.92 3.79
CA LYS A 14 7.23 -20.07 4.68
C LYS A 14 7.67 -19.78 6.12
N SER A 15 8.83 -19.17 6.35
CA SER A 15 9.39 -18.94 7.70
C SER A 15 8.60 -17.91 8.51
N ASN A 16 7.92 -16.96 7.86
CA ASN A 16 7.20 -15.85 8.51
C ASN A 16 5.68 -15.99 8.46
N ASN A 17 5.15 -17.16 8.16
CA ASN A 17 3.71 -17.40 7.93
C ASN A 17 3.07 -16.47 6.88
N ARG A 18 3.88 -15.91 5.97
CA ARG A 18 3.44 -14.98 4.93
C ARG A 18 2.67 -15.67 3.80
N LEU A 19 2.74 -17.01 3.73
CA LEU A 19 1.98 -17.77 2.74
C LEU A 19 0.47 -17.58 2.95
N GLY A 20 0.00 -17.67 4.21
CA GLY A 20 -1.41 -17.42 4.53
C GLY A 20 -1.87 -16.01 4.13
N VAL A 21 -1.03 -15.00 4.39
CA VAL A 21 -1.30 -13.62 3.98
C VAL A 21 -1.35 -13.49 2.45
N ALA A 22 -0.41 -14.11 1.73
CA ALA A 22 -0.38 -14.09 0.28
C ALA A 22 -1.62 -14.78 -0.33
N LEU A 23 -2.05 -15.92 0.23
CA LEU A 23 -3.26 -16.61 -0.18
C LEU A 23 -4.52 -15.76 0.07
N SER A 24 -4.60 -15.08 1.22
CA SER A 24 -5.71 -14.18 1.54
C SER A 24 -5.77 -13.00 0.56
N PHE A 25 -4.63 -12.38 0.22
CA PHE A 25 -4.58 -11.33 -0.80
C PHE A 25 -4.99 -11.85 -2.17
N SER A 26 -4.51 -13.04 -2.57
CA SER A 26 -4.88 -13.65 -3.85
C SER A 26 -6.37 -13.92 -3.93
N ALA A 27 -6.99 -14.44 -2.86
CA ALA A 27 -8.43 -14.67 -2.80
C ALA A 27 -9.23 -13.35 -2.85
N SER A 28 -8.78 -12.32 -2.14
CA SER A 28 -9.41 -11.00 -2.15
C SER A 28 -9.31 -10.31 -3.52
N ILE A 29 -8.16 -10.40 -4.18
CA ILE A 29 -7.95 -9.89 -5.54
C ILE A 29 -8.84 -10.65 -6.53
N LEU A 30 -8.89 -11.98 -6.42
CA LEU A 30 -9.75 -12.82 -7.27
C LEU A 30 -11.23 -12.44 -7.13
N LEU A 31 -11.69 -12.20 -5.89
CA LEU A 31 -13.05 -11.72 -5.65
C LEU A 31 -13.32 -10.39 -6.39
N SER A 32 -12.41 -9.43 -6.28
CA SER A 32 -12.55 -8.14 -6.96
C SER A 32 -12.62 -8.30 -8.49
N LEU A 33 -11.80 -9.18 -9.04
CA LEU A 33 -11.81 -9.48 -10.48
C LEU A 33 -13.09 -10.19 -10.91
N ILE A 34 -13.61 -11.13 -10.11
CA ILE A 34 -14.89 -11.81 -10.37
C ILE A 34 -16.04 -10.79 -10.39
N LEU A 35 -16.08 -9.88 -9.41
CA LEU A 35 -17.08 -8.81 -9.37
C LEU A 35 -17.00 -7.92 -10.61
N LEU A 36 -15.80 -7.54 -11.05
CA LEU A 36 -15.61 -6.75 -12.25
C LEU A 36 -16.07 -7.48 -13.52
N VAL A 37 -15.70 -8.73 -13.67
CA VAL A 37 -16.11 -9.58 -14.81
C VAL A 37 -17.64 -9.76 -14.81
N GLY A 38 -18.24 -10.04 -13.66
CA GLY A 38 -19.71 -10.14 -13.52
C GLY A 38 -20.42 -8.85 -13.93
N ARG A 39 -19.87 -7.68 -13.55
CA ARG A 39 -20.39 -6.39 -13.97
C ARG A 39 -20.32 -6.20 -15.49
N ILE A 40 -19.13 -6.46 -16.07
CA ILE A 40 -18.93 -6.32 -17.53
C ILE A 40 -19.88 -7.26 -18.27
N TRP A 41 -20.02 -8.50 -17.81
CA TRP A 41 -20.96 -9.46 -18.42
C TRP A 41 -22.40 -8.95 -18.40
N HIS A 42 -22.84 -8.41 -17.26
CA HIS A 42 -24.21 -7.98 -17.09
C HIS A 42 -24.53 -6.70 -17.86
N THR A 43 -23.61 -5.73 -17.91
CA THR A 43 -23.85 -4.41 -18.51
C THR A 43 -23.29 -4.26 -19.93
N GLY A 44 -22.34 -5.09 -20.34
CA GLY A 44 -21.56 -4.90 -21.57
C GLY A 44 -20.55 -3.74 -21.50
N GLU A 45 -20.44 -3.03 -20.37
CA GLU A 45 -19.61 -1.83 -20.21
C GLU A 45 -18.31 -2.12 -19.48
N ILE A 46 -17.19 -1.57 -19.97
CA ILE A 46 -15.84 -1.69 -19.39
C ILE A 46 -15.49 -0.52 -18.45
N THR A 47 -16.49 0.20 -17.96
CA THR A 47 -16.33 1.48 -17.23
C THR A 47 -15.31 1.43 -16.09
N TYR A 48 -15.24 0.32 -15.33
CA TYR A 48 -14.36 0.16 -14.17
C TYR A 48 -13.08 -0.66 -14.47
N LEU A 49 -12.73 -0.85 -15.74
CA LEU A 49 -11.52 -1.60 -16.10
C LEU A 49 -10.23 -0.93 -15.57
N PHE A 50 -10.25 0.39 -15.38
CA PHE A 50 -9.14 1.14 -14.81
C PHE A 50 -8.78 0.68 -13.38
N LEU A 51 -9.72 0.08 -12.63
CA LEU A 51 -9.43 -0.46 -11.29
C LEU A 51 -8.40 -1.57 -11.34
N VAL A 52 -8.33 -2.36 -12.41
CA VAL A 52 -7.31 -3.40 -12.59
C VAL A 52 -5.92 -2.76 -12.72
N TRP A 53 -5.82 -1.66 -13.47
CA TRP A 53 -4.57 -0.92 -13.59
C TRP A 53 -4.14 -0.30 -12.25
N ASN A 54 -5.08 0.33 -11.54
CA ASN A 54 -4.81 0.90 -10.22
C ASN A 54 -4.38 -0.18 -9.21
N LEU A 55 -5.02 -1.36 -9.25
CA LEU A 55 -4.62 -2.49 -8.42
C LEU A 55 -3.21 -2.99 -8.75
N PHE A 56 -2.86 -3.08 -10.04
CA PHE A 56 -1.50 -3.42 -10.46
C PHE A 56 -0.48 -2.43 -9.88
N LEU A 57 -0.73 -1.13 -9.99
CA LEU A 57 0.12 -0.09 -9.41
C LEU A 57 0.19 -0.19 -7.88
N ALA A 58 -0.89 -0.56 -7.21
CA ALA A 58 -0.96 -0.76 -5.76
C ALA A 58 -0.14 -1.97 -5.26
N MET A 59 0.12 -2.96 -6.12
CA MET A 59 0.96 -4.12 -5.78
C MET A 59 2.46 -3.79 -5.80
N ILE A 60 2.88 -2.78 -6.57
CA ILE A 60 4.29 -2.42 -6.74
C ILE A 60 4.98 -2.08 -5.41
N PRO A 61 4.40 -1.26 -4.51
CA PRO A 61 5.02 -0.96 -3.22
C PRO A 61 5.30 -2.21 -2.39
N LEU A 62 4.37 -3.18 -2.34
CA LEU A 62 4.58 -4.42 -1.60
C LEU A 62 5.71 -5.26 -2.22
N GLY A 63 5.79 -5.33 -3.55
CA GLY A 63 6.90 -5.97 -4.24
C GLY A 63 8.24 -5.33 -3.91
N LEU A 64 8.31 -4.00 -3.95
CA LEU A 64 9.53 -3.22 -3.65
C LEU A 64 9.95 -3.35 -2.19
N SER A 65 9.02 -3.27 -1.21
CA SER A 65 9.34 -3.46 0.21
C SER A 65 9.85 -4.86 0.50
N THR A 66 9.19 -5.88 -0.05
CA THR A 66 9.63 -7.28 0.04
C THR A 66 11.03 -7.46 -0.55
N LEU A 67 11.27 -6.92 -1.75
CA LEU A 67 12.59 -6.96 -2.40
C LEU A 67 13.65 -6.27 -1.54
N LEU A 68 13.34 -5.11 -0.96
CA LEU A 68 14.27 -4.38 -0.10
C LEU A 68 14.61 -5.16 1.16
N VAL A 69 13.62 -5.77 1.83
CA VAL A 69 13.84 -6.61 3.02
C VAL A 69 14.75 -7.79 2.66
N LEU A 70 14.45 -8.53 1.59
CA LEU A 70 15.26 -9.65 1.12
C LEU A 70 16.68 -9.22 0.74
N TYR A 71 16.80 -8.08 0.05
CA TYR A 71 18.11 -7.53 -0.33
C TYR A 71 18.94 -7.20 0.90
N ARG A 72 18.34 -6.57 1.92
CA ARG A 72 19.03 -6.14 3.15
C ARG A 72 19.45 -7.30 4.05
N LEU A 73 18.78 -8.44 4.00
CA LEU A 73 19.18 -9.64 4.71
C LEU A 73 20.50 -10.22 4.17
N HIS A 74 20.83 -9.98 2.89
CA HIS A 74 21.96 -10.61 2.22
C HIS A 74 23.04 -9.65 1.73
N HIS A 75 22.73 -8.37 1.59
CA HIS A 75 23.63 -7.37 1.03
C HIS A 75 23.68 -6.11 1.89
N LYS A 76 24.89 -5.54 2.06
CA LYS A 76 25.13 -4.31 2.84
C LYS A 76 25.26 -3.05 1.96
N ASN A 77 24.99 -3.13 0.65
CA ASN A 77 25.15 -1.98 -0.24
C ASN A 77 24.08 -0.92 0.06
N ARG A 78 24.51 0.22 0.63
CA ARG A 78 23.63 1.30 1.07
C ARG A 78 22.97 2.02 -0.10
N ILE A 79 23.70 2.24 -1.22
CA ILE A 79 23.20 2.99 -2.38
C ILE A 79 22.02 2.25 -3.02
N ARG A 80 22.15 0.94 -3.27
CA ARG A 80 21.07 0.13 -3.83
C ARG A 80 19.86 0.05 -2.92
N SER A 81 20.11 -0.05 -1.60
CA SER A 81 19.01 -0.05 -0.61
C SER A 81 18.28 1.30 -0.59
N LEU A 82 19.01 2.41 -0.71
CA LEU A 82 18.43 3.74 -0.77
C LEU A 82 17.62 3.92 -2.07
N ALA A 83 18.17 3.50 -3.21
CA ALA A 83 17.46 3.55 -4.49
C ALA A 83 16.12 2.77 -4.43
N LEU A 84 16.13 1.55 -3.88
CA LEU A 84 14.89 0.76 -3.68
C LEU A 84 13.91 1.46 -2.73
N ALA A 85 14.40 2.08 -1.65
CA ALA A 85 13.54 2.80 -0.70
C ALA A 85 12.91 4.05 -1.32
N VAL A 86 13.67 4.81 -2.12
CA VAL A 86 13.16 5.98 -2.84
C VAL A 86 12.14 5.56 -3.89
N THR A 87 12.44 4.52 -4.69
CA THR A 87 11.47 3.97 -5.66
C THR A 87 10.21 3.50 -4.96
N TRP A 88 10.35 2.81 -3.82
CA TRP A 88 9.21 2.40 -3.00
C TRP A 88 8.36 3.60 -2.57
N LEU A 89 8.98 4.67 -2.08
CA LEU A 89 8.26 5.85 -1.61
C LEU A 89 7.50 6.55 -2.75
N LEU A 90 8.08 6.61 -3.96
CA LEU A 90 7.44 7.17 -5.14
C LEU A 90 6.20 6.38 -5.58
N PHE A 91 6.22 5.05 -5.43
CA PHE A 91 5.08 4.20 -5.79
C PHE A 91 4.10 3.99 -4.65
N PHE A 92 4.48 4.25 -3.38
CA PHE A 92 3.65 4.01 -2.21
C PHE A 92 2.25 4.66 -2.29
N PRO A 93 2.10 5.91 -2.78
CA PRO A 93 0.79 6.54 -2.88
C PRO A 93 -0.22 5.77 -3.72
N ASN A 94 0.22 4.97 -4.72
CA ASN A 94 -0.68 4.21 -5.59
C ASN A 94 -1.50 3.16 -4.83
N ALA A 95 -1.00 2.64 -3.70
CA ALA A 95 -1.71 1.64 -2.94
C ALA A 95 -2.97 2.22 -2.25
N PRO A 96 -2.89 3.25 -1.39
CA PRO A 96 -4.07 3.89 -0.81
C PRO A 96 -4.86 4.76 -1.80
N TYR A 97 -4.29 5.12 -2.97
CA TYR A 97 -4.96 5.90 -4.01
C TYR A 97 -6.29 5.27 -4.45
N ILE A 98 -6.37 3.93 -4.53
CA ILE A 98 -7.61 3.23 -4.98
C ILE A 98 -8.82 3.59 -4.11
N LEU A 99 -8.62 3.99 -2.85
CA LEU A 99 -9.72 4.48 -2.01
C LEU A 99 -10.42 5.70 -2.64
N THR A 100 -9.70 6.54 -3.37
CA THR A 100 -10.28 7.70 -4.06
C THR A 100 -11.11 7.31 -5.28
N ASP A 101 -11.04 6.06 -5.74
CA ASP A 101 -11.87 5.60 -6.85
C ASP A 101 -13.35 5.51 -6.47
N LEU A 102 -13.69 5.57 -5.16
CA LEU A 102 -15.05 5.80 -4.68
C LEU A 102 -15.68 7.08 -5.22
N PHE A 103 -14.90 8.07 -5.66
CA PHE A 103 -15.41 9.25 -6.37
C PHE A 103 -16.05 8.93 -7.72
N HIS A 104 -15.80 7.72 -8.28
CA HIS A 104 -16.45 7.26 -9.51
C HIS A 104 -17.78 6.52 -9.26
N LEU A 105 -18.23 6.46 -8.00
CA LEU A 105 -19.53 5.86 -7.66
C LEU A 105 -20.67 6.81 -8.02
N TYR A 106 -21.30 6.57 -9.15
CA TYR A 106 -22.49 7.28 -9.59
C TYR A 106 -23.61 6.29 -9.93
N PRO A 107 -24.90 6.65 -9.72
CA PRO A 107 -26.02 5.85 -10.20
C PRO A 107 -25.92 5.61 -11.72
N ARG A 108 -26.03 4.36 -12.14
CA ARG A 108 -25.97 3.95 -13.54
C ARG A 108 -27.20 3.12 -13.88
N THR A 109 -27.63 3.19 -15.14
CA THR A 109 -28.71 2.33 -15.66
C THR A 109 -28.22 0.89 -15.79
N GLY A 110 -29.11 -0.06 -15.55
CA GLY A 110 -28.85 -1.48 -15.79
C GLY A 110 -28.14 -2.25 -14.67
N ILE A 111 -27.63 -1.56 -13.62
CA ILE A 111 -27.04 -2.23 -12.46
C ILE A 111 -27.34 -1.46 -11.17
N PRO A 112 -27.64 -2.14 -10.04
CA PRO A 112 -27.85 -1.48 -8.77
C PRO A 112 -26.58 -0.79 -8.26
N GLN A 113 -26.69 0.44 -7.73
CA GLN A 113 -25.54 1.21 -7.22
C GLN A 113 -24.77 0.48 -6.12
N TRP A 114 -25.45 -0.35 -5.30
CA TRP A 114 -24.77 -1.13 -4.27
C TRP A 114 -23.75 -2.13 -4.84
N TYR A 115 -23.98 -2.64 -6.07
CA TYR A 115 -23.03 -3.54 -6.72
C TYR A 115 -21.74 -2.80 -7.08
N ASP A 116 -21.85 -1.63 -7.72
CA ASP A 116 -20.70 -0.77 -8.05
C ASP A 116 -19.97 -0.32 -6.78
N LEU A 117 -20.71 -0.05 -5.68
CA LEU A 117 -20.12 0.26 -4.38
C LEU A 117 -19.25 -0.91 -3.87
N ILE A 118 -19.79 -2.13 -3.83
CA ILE A 118 -19.06 -3.33 -3.36
C ILE A 118 -17.87 -3.60 -4.28
N LEU A 119 -18.04 -3.45 -5.58
CA LEU A 119 -16.98 -3.61 -6.56
C LEU A 119 -15.81 -2.66 -6.24
N ILE A 120 -16.05 -1.35 -6.17
CA ILE A 120 -14.99 -0.36 -5.92
C ILE A 120 -14.38 -0.55 -4.54
N LEU A 121 -15.19 -0.82 -3.50
CA LEU A 121 -14.73 -1.10 -2.14
C LEU A 121 -13.83 -2.33 -2.09
N SER A 122 -14.11 -3.38 -2.87
CA SER A 122 -13.25 -4.57 -2.90
C SER A 122 -11.85 -4.27 -3.44
N PHE A 123 -11.74 -3.43 -4.47
CA PHE A 123 -10.46 -2.95 -4.99
C PHE A 123 -9.77 -2.00 -4.00
N ALA A 124 -10.51 -1.06 -3.40
CA ALA A 124 -9.99 -0.13 -2.39
C ALA A 124 -9.44 -0.88 -1.16
N TRP A 125 -10.15 -1.91 -0.70
CA TRP A 125 -9.70 -2.81 0.36
C TRP A 125 -8.35 -3.46 0.02
N ASN A 126 -8.22 -4.03 -1.17
CA ASN A 126 -6.95 -4.62 -1.62
C ASN A 126 -5.83 -3.58 -1.60
N GLY A 127 -6.05 -2.38 -2.13
CA GLY A 127 -5.06 -1.31 -2.11
C GLY A 127 -4.62 -0.93 -0.69
N LEU A 128 -5.58 -0.75 0.23
CA LEU A 128 -5.31 -0.43 1.63
C LEU A 128 -4.50 -1.52 2.34
N MET A 129 -4.85 -2.79 2.11
CA MET A 129 -4.17 -3.92 2.73
C MET A 129 -2.75 -4.12 2.16
N LEU A 130 -2.58 -4.01 0.84
CA LEU A 130 -1.28 -4.08 0.17
C LEU A 130 -0.36 -2.94 0.62
N GLY A 131 -0.89 -1.71 0.69
CA GLY A 131 -0.18 -0.54 1.21
C GLY A 131 0.23 -0.71 2.67
N SER A 132 -0.69 -1.18 3.52
CA SER A 132 -0.41 -1.42 4.94
C SER A 132 0.65 -2.50 5.15
N ALA A 133 0.60 -3.61 4.40
CA ALA A 133 1.60 -4.67 4.44
C ALA A 133 2.99 -4.17 3.98
N SER A 134 3.01 -3.37 2.92
CA SER A 134 4.23 -2.74 2.41
C SER A 134 4.84 -1.77 3.43
N LEU A 135 4.01 -0.92 4.04
CA LEU A 135 4.44 0.03 5.07
C LEU A 135 4.92 -0.70 6.33
N PHE A 136 4.29 -1.82 6.70
CA PHE A 136 4.72 -2.66 7.83
C PHE A 136 6.15 -3.17 7.62
N ASP A 137 6.50 -3.65 6.45
CA ASP A 137 7.85 -4.10 6.12
C ASP A 137 8.87 -2.97 6.30
N MET A 138 8.55 -1.78 5.81
CA MET A 138 9.44 -0.61 5.90
C MET A 138 9.52 -0.07 7.33
N HIS A 139 8.41 -0.03 8.07
CA HIS A 139 8.37 0.35 9.47
C HIS A 139 9.26 -0.56 10.33
N GLU A 140 9.10 -1.88 10.23
CA GLU A 140 9.92 -2.81 11.00
C GLU A 140 11.41 -2.76 10.59
N LEU A 141 11.71 -2.50 9.31
CA LEU A 141 13.07 -2.30 8.83
C LEU A 141 13.73 -1.05 9.46
N VAL A 142 13.01 0.07 9.53
CA VAL A 142 13.50 1.32 10.14
C VAL A 142 13.59 1.15 11.65
N LYS A 143 12.54 0.64 12.27
CA LYS A 143 12.47 0.42 13.73
C LYS A 143 13.57 -0.49 14.25
N SER A 144 13.88 -1.59 13.55
CA SER A 144 14.93 -2.53 13.94
C SER A 144 16.34 -1.92 13.94
N ARG A 145 16.55 -0.82 13.22
CA ARG A 145 17.84 -0.13 13.10
C ARG A 145 17.97 1.16 13.88
N LEU A 146 16.88 1.90 13.95
CA LEU A 146 16.87 3.28 14.46
C LEU A 146 16.02 3.43 15.74
N GLY A 147 15.33 2.36 16.17
CA GLY A 147 14.50 2.36 17.36
C GLY A 147 13.03 2.68 17.10
N TRP A 148 12.22 2.45 18.13
CA TRP A 148 10.77 2.52 18.07
C TRP A 148 10.23 3.89 17.63
N LEU A 149 10.71 4.97 18.24
CA LEU A 149 10.24 6.33 17.94
C LEU A 149 10.49 6.71 16.47
N ARG A 150 11.73 6.43 15.97
CA ARG A 150 12.08 6.74 14.57
C ARG A 150 11.28 5.89 13.57
N GLY A 151 10.91 4.67 13.95
CA GLY A 151 10.00 3.84 13.15
C GLY A 151 8.64 4.52 12.96
N TRP A 152 8.04 5.02 14.04
CA TRP A 152 6.76 5.73 13.98
C TRP A 152 6.85 7.09 13.28
N LEU A 153 7.91 7.87 13.50
CA LEU A 153 8.14 9.12 12.78
C LEU A 153 8.26 8.89 11.27
N PHE A 154 9.01 7.85 10.88
CA PHE A 154 9.10 7.43 9.48
C PHE A 154 7.73 7.07 8.90
N THR A 155 6.92 6.31 9.64
CA THR A 155 5.56 5.93 9.24
C THR A 155 4.69 7.15 9.01
N GLY A 156 4.66 8.10 9.98
CA GLY A 156 3.88 9.33 9.86
C GLY A 156 4.31 10.18 8.66
N PHE A 157 5.60 10.35 8.48
CA PHE A 157 6.15 11.07 7.33
C PHE A 157 5.78 10.41 6.00
N THR A 158 5.90 9.08 5.92
CA THR A 158 5.51 8.32 4.71
C THR A 158 4.01 8.46 4.41
N LEU A 159 3.16 8.39 5.43
CA LEU A 159 1.72 8.55 5.25
C LEU A 159 1.36 9.98 4.82
N ALA A 160 2.02 11.00 5.37
CA ALA A 160 1.81 12.38 4.96
C ALA A 160 2.23 12.62 3.50
N LEU A 161 3.43 12.16 3.12
CA LEU A 161 3.88 12.22 1.73
C LEU A 161 2.98 11.39 0.79
N GLY A 162 2.55 10.22 1.23
CA GLY A 162 1.63 9.37 0.48
C GLY A 162 0.29 10.06 0.23
N SER A 163 -0.28 10.69 1.27
CA SER A 163 -1.54 11.44 1.17
C SER A 163 -1.42 12.66 0.28
N PHE A 164 -0.30 13.37 0.34
CA PHE A 164 0.00 14.45 -0.60
C PHE A 164 0.12 13.93 -2.05
N GLY A 165 0.81 12.79 -2.23
CA GLY A 165 0.90 12.13 -3.54
C GLY A 165 -0.44 11.67 -4.10
N ILE A 166 -1.40 11.26 -3.22
CA ILE A 166 -2.77 10.96 -3.63
C ILE A 166 -3.46 12.22 -4.17
N TYR A 167 -3.28 13.39 -3.51
CA TYR A 167 -3.81 14.65 -4.02
C TYR A 167 -3.25 14.97 -5.41
N LEU A 168 -1.93 14.91 -5.56
CA LEU A 168 -1.26 15.15 -6.85
C LEU A 168 -1.79 14.21 -7.95
N GLY A 169 -1.95 12.94 -7.65
CA GLY A 169 -2.47 11.95 -8.61
C GLY A 169 -3.93 12.17 -8.96
N ARG A 170 -4.79 12.51 -7.99
CA ARG A 170 -6.23 12.58 -8.18
C ARG A 170 -6.71 13.89 -8.80
N PHE A 171 -6.15 15.01 -8.38
CA PHE A 171 -6.60 16.34 -8.78
C PHE A 171 -5.69 16.98 -9.83
N GLU A 172 -4.38 16.82 -9.67
CA GLU A 172 -3.40 17.35 -10.61
C GLU A 172 -3.05 16.36 -11.72
N ARG A 173 -3.51 15.11 -11.61
CA ARG A 173 -3.29 14.00 -12.57
C ARG A 173 -1.81 13.65 -12.79
N TRP A 174 -0.97 13.87 -11.75
CA TRP A 174 0.42 13.45 -11.77
C TRP A 174 0.55 11.94 -11.51
N ASN A 175 1.44 11.28 -12.25
CA ASN A 175 1.78 9.88 -12.06
C ASN A 175 3.19 9.74 -11.46
N SER A 176 3.49 8.60 -10.86
CA SER A 176 4.80 8.33 -10.25
C SER A 176 5.97 8.41 -11.24
N TRP A 177 5.74 8.19 -12.53
CA TRP A 177 6.76 8.28 -13.59
C TRP A 177 6.95 9.71 -14.15
N ASP A 178 6.03 10.62 -13.88
CA ASP A 178 6.13 12.00 -14.38
C ASP A 178 7.30 12.78 -13.76
N ILE A 179 7.81 12.29 -12.62
CA ILE A 179 9.07 12.80 -12.05
C ILE A 179 10.26 12.65 -13.02
N LEU A 180 10.21 11.70 -13.95
CA LEU A 180 11.24 11.51 -14.98
C LEU A 180 10.88 12.22 -16.28
N GLN A 181 9.60 12.39 -16.59
CA GLN A 181 9.13 12.96 -17.86
C GLN A 181 9.02 14.48 -17.80
N GLN A 182 8.50 15.03 -16.68
CA GLN A 182 8.24 16.47 -16.51
C GLN A 182 8.68 16.96 -15.10
N PRO A 183 9.95 16.75 -14.71
CA PRO A 183 10.41 17.04 -13.34
C PRO A 183 10.20 18.51 -12.96
N PHE A 184 10.55 19.44 -13.84
CA PHE A 184 10.48 20.88 -13.54
C PHE A 184 9.05 21.36 -13.28
N ARG A 185 8.08 20.88 -14.06
CA ARG A 185 6.67 21.22 -13.87
C ARG A 185 6.14 20.65 -12.56
N LEU A 186 6.42 19.37 -12.27
CA LEU A 186 6.03 18.73 -11.02
C LEU A 186 6.60 19.46 -9.80
N PHE A 187 7.91 19.80 -9.83
CA PHE A 187 8.54 20.54 -8.74
C PHE A 187 8.01 21.97 -8.60
N SER A 188 7.66 22.62 -9.70
CA SER A 188 7.02 23.95 -9.68
C SER A 188 5.66 23.90 -8.99
N ASP A 189 4.82 22.92 -9.34
CA ASP A 189 3.50 22.75 -8.72
C ASP A 189 3.64 22.48 -7.22
N ILE A 190 4.52 21.54 -6.83
CA ILE A 190 4.81 21.25 -5.42
C ILE A 190 5.31 22.48 -4.68
N ALA A 191 6.22 23.25 -5.27
CA ALA A 191 6.76 24.46 -4.67
C ALA A 191 5.65 25.50 -4.44
N ASN A 192 4.76 25.70 -5.40
CA ASN A 192 3.63 26.62 -5.26
C ASN A 192 2.71 26.20 -4.10
N PHE A 193 2.37 24.91 -3.95
CA PHE A 193 1.54 24.42 -2.85
C PHE A 193 2.22 24.63 -1.48
N VAL A 194 3.53 24.44 -1.40
CA VAL A 194 4.29 24.56 -0.14
C VAL A 194 4.54 26.02 0.23
N LEU A 195 4.85 26.88 -0.75
CA LEU A 195 5.18 28.29 -0.51
C LEU A 195 3.94 29.16 -0.28
N HIS A 196 2.79 28.77 -0.85
CA HIS A 196 1.54 29.53 -0.75
C HIS A 196 0.40 28.65 -0.20
N PRO A 197 0.54 28.07 1.03
CA PRO A 197 -0.42 27.11 1.55
C PRO A 197 -1.82 27.68 1.74
N ALA A 198 -1.94 28.98 1.98
CA ALA A 198 -3.22 29.67 2.15
C ALA A 198 -4.04 29.73 0.85
N ASP A 199 -3.40 29.71 -0.32
CA ASP A 199 -4.03 29.77 -1.63
C ASP A 199 -4.57 28.38 -2.05
N TYR A 200 -4.09 27.31 -1.39
CA TYR A 200 -4.43 25.92 -1.72
C TYR A 200 -4.96 25.14 -0.51
N PRO A 201 -6.04 25.59 0.16
CA PRO A 201 -6.55 24.94 1.38
C PRO A 201 -7.01 23.51 1.13
N SER A 202 -7.51 23.20 -0.07
CA SER A 202 -7.95 21.84 -0.43
C SER A 202 -6.81 20.83 -0.47
N VAL A 203 -5.61 21.23 -0.91
CA VAL A 203 -4.39 20.39 -0.90
C VAL A 203 -4.09 19.93 0.51
N TRP A 204 -4.00 20.87 1.42
CA TRP A 204 -3.61 20.60 2.81
C TRP A 204 -4.74 19.95 3.61
N GLY A 205 -5.99 20.39 3.39
CA GLY A 205 -7.17 19.76 4.01
C GLY A 205 -7.26 18.28 3.67
N MET A 206 -7.18 17.93 2.39
CA MET A 206 -7.20 16.53 1.97
C MET A 206 -5.98 15.76 2.47
N THR A 207 -4.78 16.33 2.33
CA THR A 207 -3.54 15.69 2.80
C THR A 207 -3.62 15.35 4.29
N ILE A 208 -4.06 16.28 5.13
CA ILE A 208 -4.20 16.07 6.58
C ILE A 208 -5.26 15.00 6.88
N CYS A 209 -6.46 15.14 6.31
CA CYS A 209 -7.54 14.19 6.55
C CYS A 209 -7.16 12.76 6.13
N TYR A 210 -6.57 12.61 4.94
CA TYR A 210 -6.11 11.30 4.47
C TYR A 210 -4.95 10.76 5.33
N THR A 211 -4.01 11.59 5.75
CA THR A 211 -2.92 11.18 6.65
C THR A 211 -3.48 10.64 7.96
N LEU A 212 -4.42 11.35 8.57
CA LEU A 212 -5.04 10.91 9.83
C LEU A 212 -5.82 9.61 9.65
N LEU A 213 -6.60 9.49 8.58
CA LEU A 213 -7.33 8.26 8.26
C LEU A 213 -6.37 7.08 8.08
N MET A 214 -5.35 7.24 7.25
CA MET A 214 -4.35 6.19 7.00
C MET A 214 -3.54 5.85 8.26
N TRP A 215 -3.24 6.85 9.10
CA TRP A 215 -2.57 6.64 10.37
C TRP A 215 -3.38 5.73 11.31
N VAL A 216 -4.68 6.04 11.50
CA VAL A 216 -5.56 5.24 12.36
C VAL A 216 -5.71 3.82 11.80
N LEU A 217 -5.94 3.67 10.51
CA LEU A 217 -6.04 2.37 9.84
C LEU A 217 -4.76 1.56 10.03
N TYR A 218 -3.61 2.14 9.72
CA TYR A 218 -2.33 1.45 9.85
C TYR A 218 -2.00 1.10 11.31
N ALA A 219 -2.20 2.04 12.25
CA ALA A 219 -1.96 1.80 13.67
C ALA A 219 -2.83 0.67 14.21
N THR A 220 -4.10 0.60 13.79
CA THR A 220 -5.01 -0.50 14.16
C THR A 220 -4.51 -1.84 13.64
N ILE A 221 -4.17 -1.93 12.35
CA ILE A 221 -3.64 -3.16 11.73
C ILE A 221 -2.33 -3.56 12.43
N TYR A 222 -1.44 -2.61 12.68
CA TYR A 222 -0.17 -2.85 13.36
C TYR A 222 -0.37 -3.44 14.78
N GLN A 223 -1.30 -2.91 15.55
CA GLN A 223 -1.58 -3.42 16.90
C GLN A 223 -2.21 -4.81 16.85
N LEU A 224 -3.14 -5.06 15.95
CA LEU A 224 -3.74 -6.39 15.77
C LEU A 224 -2.69 -7.45 15.45
N THR A 225 -1.75 -7.16 14.55
CA THR A 225 -0.66 -8.09 14.23
C THR A 225 0.26 -8.36 15.42
N LYS A 226 0.53 -7.35 16.27
CA LYS A 226 1.35 -7.52 17.48
C LYS A 226 0.65 -8.36 18.55
N VAL A 227 -0.64 -8.17 18.77
CA VAL A 227 -1.42 -9.00 19.71
C VAL A 227 -1.38 -10.47 19.29
N GLN A 228 -1.62 -10.75 18.00
CA GLN A 228 -1.57 -12.11 17.46
C GLN A 228 -0.20 -12.76 17.66
N SER A 229 0.87 -12.05 17.33
CA SER A 229 2.25 -12.52 17.47
C SER A 229 2.59 -12.87 18.92
N ARG A 230 2.15 -12.07 19.90
CA ARG A 230 2.36 -12.34 21.33
C ARG A 230 1.60 -13.57 21.81
N ARG A 231 0.36 -13.79 21.38
CA ARG A 231 -0.44 -14.98 21.72
C ARG A 231 0.25 -16.26 21.22
N LEU A 232 0.63 -16.30 19.96
CA LEU A 232 1.31 -17.46 19.38
C LEU A 232 2.63 -17.78 20.09
N SER A 233 3.38 -16.76 20.49
CA SER A 233 4.61 -16.94 21.28
C SER A 233 4.33 -17.50 22.68
N ALA A 234 3.28 -17.05 23.35
CA ALA A 234 2.88 -17.56 24.67
C ALA A 234 2.42 -19.02 24.59
N GLU A 235 1.61 -19.37 23.59
CA GLU A 235 1.13 -20.74 23.37
C GLU A 235 2.31 -21.71 23.09
N SER A 236 3.27 -21.32 22.28
CA SER A 236 4.45 -22.15 21.99
C SER A 236 5.30 -22.41 23.23
N VAL A 237 5.46 -21.41 24.12
CA VAL A 237 6.18 -21.56 25.40
C VAL A 237 5.40 -22.48 26.35
N ALA A 238 4.07 -22.34 26.45
CA ALA A 238 3.24 -23.19 27.29
C ALA A 238 3.29 -24.68 26.83
N GLN A 239 3.23 -24.91 25.52
CA GLN A 239 3.26 -26.24 24.92
C GLN A 239 4.62 -26.95 25.14
N ASN A 240 5.73 -26.19 25.14
CA ASN A 240 7.06 -26.75 25.45
C ASN A 240 7.24 -27.05 26.95
N ARG A 241 6.61 -26.31 27.86
CA ARG A 241 6.64 -26.60 29.30
C ARG A 241 5.80 -27.83 29.70
N GLY A 242 4.73 -28.13 28.95
CA GLY A 242 3.90 -29.32 29.20
C GLY A 242 4.49 -30.65 28.70
N LYS A 243 5.65 -30.61 28.02
CA LYS A 243 6.37 -31.79 27.49
C LYS A 243 7.57 -32.24 28.33
N ILE A 244 7.86 -31.51 29.42
CA ILE A 244 8.88 -31.80 30.43
C ILE A 244 8.18 -32.37 31.67
#